data_798dad167f44ec825298fc523e299b11
#
_entry.id   798dad167f44ec825298fc523e299b11
#
_cell.length_a   1.000
_cell.length_b   1.000
_cell.length_c   1.000
_cell.angle_alpha   90.00
_cell.angle_beta   90.00
_cell.angle_gamma   90.00
#
_symmetry.space_group_name_H-M   'P 1'
#
loop_
_entity.id
_entity.type
_entity.pdbx_description
1 polymer ?
#
loop_
_entity_poly.entity_id
_entity_poly.type
_entity_poly.pdbx_seq_one_letter_code
_entity_poly.pdbx_strand_id
1 'polypeptide(L)'
;MNVRMSSLSRDVRKARIIVLAVALVAFVSKTALAAHTRGPADVRFFWGFARAIARTDPIHIYAEPMPWLPVYNHPPLASWMLLGLEWLAQQGVPWRPLIRFPACLADFVTVLLVFAIVRRRALRLRTAVFCAVGAALCPVLVATSGYHGNTDSVAVMFAFAAAYLLVDRGRPVAAGLAAALCISVKLIPVVAVPLLFAAALRAGGRPVLLRFTAGFTALFLTVWGPVVATVPGGLKANVLEYAGGNFSFWGIVRFARWADVPEPYVQLLRGDGHFLIVAAIMAVGVRLVWRRPADAPHAVATTLGLLLLLSTASGVQYLAWPAAGLFVIGLWQGTAYGIVVGAVTASVYSGQRPVHWTDTEMAFGALGWAVLAVCVASAVLTALRAGRRPAPAAVLPPARTARADTSSGPGTGSGAGAGAAGAGAGAGAVSAGPPTGTAAPTPAPHAPAAPAGGPAPAAPAGGTAGAAPGDAGVPAPVAD
;
A
#
# COMPACT_ATOMS: atom_id res chain seq x y z
N MET A 1 -29.17 -23.10 26.48
CA MET A 1 -27.95 -22.35 26.03
C MET A 1 -27.34 -22.87 24.74
N ASN A 2 -27.29 -24.19 24.53
CA ASN A 2 -26.66 -24.82 23.34
C ASN A 2 -27.35 -24.52 22.00
N VAL A 3 -28.68 -24.37 21.94
CA VAL A 3 -29.41 -24.08 20.67
C VAL A 3 -29.10 -22.68 20.15
N ARG A 4 -28.92 -21.67 20.99
CA ARG A 4 -28.53 -20.28 20.59
C ARG A 4 -27.10 -20.22 20.07
N MET A 5 -26.17 -20.99 20.63
CA MET A 5 -24.77 -21.03 20.15
C MET A 5 -24.65 -21.70 18.78
N SER A 6 -25.44 -22.75 18.51
CA SER A 6 -25.44 -23.44 17.22
C SER A 6 -26.06 -22.62 16.08
N SER A 7 -27.09 -21.80 16.39
CA SER A 7 -27.68 -20.87 15.40
C SER A 7 -26.73 -19.74 15.03
N LEU A 8 -26.08 -19.13 16.03
CA LEU A 8 -25.12 -18.05 15.83
C LEU A 8 -23.92 -18.48 14.96
N SER A 9 -23.45 -19.71 15.15
CA SER A 9 -22.36 -20.29 14.31
C SER A 9 -22.79 -20.50 12.86
N ARG A 10 -24.03 -20.95 12.63
CA ARG A 10 -24.63 -21.10 11.30
C ARG A 10 -24.79 -19.77 10.56
N ASP A 11 -25.25 -18.73 11.26
CA ASP A 11 -25.44 -17.41 10.64
C ASP A 11 -24.10 -16.78 10.24
N VAL A 12 -23.07 -16.91 11.08
CA VAL A 12 -21.72 -16.44 10.75
C VAL A 12 -21.14 -17.20 9.55
N ARG A 13 -21.40 -18.52 9.45
CA ARG A 13 -20.96 -19.32 8.30
C ARG A 13 -21.67 -18.87 7.02
N LYS A 14 -23.00 -18.69 7.05
CA LYS A 14 -23.76 -18.16 5.91
C LYS A 14 -23.24 -16.78 5.48
N ALA A 15 -23.03 -15.88 6.43
CA ALA A 15 -22.47 -14.55 6.17
C ALA A 15 -21.11 -14.61 5.48
N ARG A 16 -20.21 -15.50 5.91
CA ARG A 16 -18.90 -15.71 5.28
C ARG A 16 -19.04 -16.22 3.84
N ILE A 17 -19.94 -17.16 3.61
CA ILE A 17 -20.19 -17.71 2.25
C ILE A 17 -20.70 -16.60 1.34
N ILE A 18 -21.66 -15.79 1.78
CA ILE A 18 -22.19 -14.67 0.99
C ILE A 18 -21.08 -13.68 0.66
N VAL A 19 -20.30 -13.25 1.65
CA VAL A 19 -19.21 -12.29 1.42
C VAL A 19 -18.15 -12.87 0.48
N LEU A 20 -17.77 -14.14 0.65
CA LEU A 20 -16.81 -14.81 -0.21
C LEU A 20 -17.31 -14.92 -1.64
N ALA A 21 -18.58 -15.30 -1.84
CA ALA A 21 -19.18 -15.41 -3.15
C ALA A 21 -19.23 -14.06 -3.88
N VAL A 22 -19.68 -12.98 -3.19
CA VAL A 22 -19.73 -11.63 -3.78
C VAL A 22 -18.31 -11.11 -4.06
N ALA A 23 -17.36 -11.31 -3.15
CA ALA A 23 -15.98 -10.95 -3.35
C ALA A 23 -15.35 -11.65 -4.56
N LEU A 24 -15.65 -12.96 -4.74
CA LEU A 24 -15.19 -13.74 -5.88
C LEU A 24 -15.82 -13.25 -7.20
N VAL A 25 -17.12 -12.99 -7.21
CA VAL A 25 -17.80 -12.43 -8.40
C VAL A 25 -17.19 -11.07 -8.76
N ALA A 26 -16.98 -10.19 -7.77
CA ALA A 26 -16.34 -8.89 -8.01
C ALA A 26 -14.89 -9.03 -8.52
N PHE A 27 -14.12 -9.98 -7.99
CA PHE A 27 -12.77 -10.27 -8.44
C PHE A 27 -12.76 -10.75 -9.90
N VAL A 28 -13.61 -11.72 -10.25
CA VAL A 28 -13.74 -12.25 -11.62
C VAL A 28 -14.17 -11.14 -12.58
N SER A 29 -15.15 -10.30 -12.19
CA SER A 29 -15.62 -9.18 -13.01
C SER A 29 -14.51 -8.15 -13.26
N LYS A 30 -13.72 -7.80 -12.22
CA LYS A 30 -12.57 -6.89 -12.37
C LYS A 30 -11.48 -7.49 -13.27
N THR A 31 -11.20 -8.78 -13.13
CA THR A 31 -10.21 -9.48 -13.96
C THR A 31 -10.69 -9.58 -15.42
N ALA A 32 -11.98 -9.83 -15.64
CA ALA A 32 -12.58 -9.80 -16.97
C ALA A 32 -12.49 -8.37 -17.59
N LEU A 33 -12.82 -7.32 -16.82
CA LEU A 33 -12.64 -5.94 -17.25
C LEU A 33 -11.18 -5.66 -17.65
N ALA A 34 -10.22 -6.14 -16.87
CA ALA A 34 -8.80 -6.03 -17.15
C ALA A 34 -8.41 -6.75 -18.45
N ALA A 35 -8.99 -7.90 -18.75
CA ALA A 35 -8.70 -8.67 -19.96
C ALA A 35 -9.25 -7.98 -21.22
N HIS A 36 -10.44 -7.37 -21.13
CA HIS A 36 -11.14 -6.79 -22.28
C HIS A 36 -10.89 -5.29 -22.51
N THR A 37 -10.12 -4.62 -21.66
CA THR A 37 -9.84 -3.19 -21.80
C THR A 37 -8.35 -2.88 -21.93
N ARG A 38 -8.01 -1.81 -22.66
CA ARG A 38 -6.62 -1.35 -22.79
C ARG A 38 -6.10 -0.71 -21.49
N GLY A 39 -6.97 -0.08 -20.71
CA GLY A 39 -6.61 0.74 -19.56
C GLY A 39 -5.92 2.06 -19.95
N PRO A 40 -5.53 2.87 -18.95
CA PRO A 40 -4.81 4.12 -19.17
C PRO A 40 -3.35 3.90 -19.57
N ALA A 41 -2.64 4.99 -19.84
CA ALA A 41 -1.21 4.98 -20.21
C ALA A 41 -0.32 4.27 -19.17
N ASP A 42 -0.71 4.34 -17.89
CA ASP A 42 0.02 3.70 -16.78
C ASP A 42 0.22 2.20 -17.00
N VAL A 43 -0.75 1.51 -17.61
CA VAL A 43 -0.61 0.07 -17.94
C VAL A 43 0.57 -0.17 -18.88
N ARG A 44 0.80 0.73 -19.86
CA ARG A 44 1.95 0.65 -20.77
C ARG A 44 3.25 1.03 -20.07
N PHE A 45 3.20 2.03 -19.17
CA PHE A 45 4.37 2.44 -18.39
C PHE A 45 4.83 1.31 -17.46
N PHE A 46 3.91 0.64 -16.78
CA PHE A 46 4.24 -0.53 -15.96
C PHE A 46 4.87 -1.66 -16.79
N TRP A 47 4.37 -1.89 -18.00
CA TRP A 47 5.00 -2.86 -18.90
C TRP A 47 6.41 -2.43 -19.29
N GLY A 48 6.60 -1.16 -19.65
CA GLY A 48 7.92 -0.61 -19.94
C GLY A 48 8.89 -0.77 -18.75
N PHE A 49 8.45 -0.45 -17.55
CA PHE A 49 9.23 -0.64 -16.32
C PHE A 49 9.58 -2.12 -16.08
N ALA A 50 8.61 -3.03 -16.22
CA ALA A 50 8.85 -4.46 -16.03
C ALA A 50 9.93 -4.98 -17.01
N ARG A 51 9.89 -4.57 -18.26
CA ARG A 51 10.90 -4.91 -19.28
C ARG A 51 12.25 -4.26 -19.00
N ALA A 52 12.28 -3.03 -18.50
CA ALA A 52 13.52 -2.38 -18.08
C ALA A 52 14.14 -3.13 -16.89
N ILE A 53 13.36 -3.46 -15.88
CA ILE A 53 13.79 -4.25 -14.70
C ILE A 53 14.31 -5.64 -15.11
N ALA A 54 13.66 -6.30 -16.08
CA ALA A 54 14.12 -7.60 -16.56
C ALA A 54 15.46 -7.53 -17.33
N ARG A 55 15.82 -6.36 -17.90
CA ARG A 55 17.11 -6.15 -18.58
C ARG A 55 18.22 -5.71 -17.63
N THR A 56 17.89 -4.97 -16.58
CA THR A 56 18.84 -4.53 -15.56
C THR A 56 18.77 -5.44 -14.34
N ASP A 57 18.00 -5.08 -13.35
CA ASP A 57 17.53 -5.84 -12.19
C ASP A 57 16.63 -4.94 -11.31
N PRO A 58 15.94 -5.50 -10.27
CA PRO A 58 15.05 -4.74 -9.40
C PRO A 58 15.75 -3.70 -8.50
N ILE A 59 17.07 -3.77 -8.34
CA ILE A 59 17.84 -2.88 -7.48
C ILE A 59 18.35 -1.67 -8.27
N HIS A 60 18.96 -1.90 -9.44
CA HIS A 60 19.61 -0.85 -10.24
C HIS A 60 18.64 -0.04 -11.09
N ILE A 61 17.36 -0.43 -11.19
CA ILE A 61 16.35 0.31 -11.96
C ILE A 61 16.23 1.80 -11.58
N TYR A 62 16.60 2.16 -10.34
CA TYR A 62 16.58 3.56 -9.85
C TYR A 62 17.72 4.41 -10.43
N ALA A 63 18.75 3.81 -10.95
CA ALA A 63 19.86 4.48 -11.63
C ALA A 63 19.78 4.35 -13.16
N GLU A 64 18.84 3.57 -13.68
CA GLU A 64 18.70 3.29 -15.11
C GLU A 64 18.05 4.48 -15.84
N PRO A 65 18.70 5.02 -16.88
CA PRO A 65 18.09 6.04 -17.73
C PRO A 65 16.98 5.41 -18.59
N MET A 66 15.76 5.91 -18.43
CA MET A 66 14.58 5.45 -19.19
C MET A 66 13.93 6.63 -19.93
N PRO A 67 14.54 7.16 -21.01
CA PRO A 67 14.10 8.40 -21.65
C PRO A 67 12.66 8.33 -22.22
N TRP A 68 12.15 7.11 -22.46
CA TRP A 68 10.82 6.88 -23.02
C TRP A 68 9.73 6.61 -21.96
N LEU A 69 10.10 6.56 -20.70
CA LEU A 69 9.21 6.25 -19.59
C LEU A 69 9.23 7.40 -18.58
N PRO A 70 8.14 7.61 -17.82
CA PRO A 70 8.19 8.51 -16.70
C PRO A 70 9.18 8.02 -15.64
N VAL A 71 9.52 8.86 -14.67
CA VAL A 71 10.38 8.49 -13.55
C VAL A 71 9.82 7.28 -12.81
N TYR A 72 10.68 6.28 -12.57
CA TYR A 72 10.31 5.09 -11.79
C TYR A 72 10.23 5.43 -10.30
N ASN A 73 9.03 5.77 -9.83
CA ASN A 73 8.77 6.27 -8.49
C ASN A 73 8.15 5.23 -7.52
N HIS A 74 8.36 3.96 -7.80
CA HIS A 74 7.82 2.88 -6.97
C HIS A 74 8.86 2.36 -5.97
N PRO A 75 8.44 2.02 -4.72
CA PRO A 75 9.31 1.38 -3.73
C PRO A 75 9.82 0.01 -4.18
N PRO A 76 10.89 -0.52 -3.52
CA PRO A 76 11.64 -1.68 -4.03
C PRO A 76 10.84 -2.97 -4.24
N LEU A 77 9.83 -3.27 -3.42
CA LEU A 77 9.03 -4.49 -3.60
C LEU A 77 8.19 -4.45 -4.90
N ALA A 78 7.82 -3.25 -5.36
CA ALA A 78 7.13 -3.11 -6.65
C ALA A 78 8.03 -3.53 -7.81
N SER A 79 9.36 -3.29 -7.75
CA SER A 79 10.30 -3.76 -8.76
C SER A 79 10.34 -5.28 -8.83
N TRP A 80 10.42 -5.96 -7.69
CA TRP A 80 10.37 -7.42 -7.61
C TRP A 80 9.04 -7.98 -8.11
N MET A 81 7.93 -7.32 -7.77
CA MET A 81 6.61 -7.70 -8.27
C MET A 81 6.55 -7.57 -9.80
N LEU A 82 7.04 -6.47 -10.37
CA LEU A 82 7.06 -6.25 -11.81
C LEU A 82 7.96 -7.26 -12.54
N LEU A 83 9.11 -7.62 -11.96
CA LEU A 83 9.97 -8.67 -12.50
C LEU A 83 9.24 -10.02 -12.56
N GLY A 84 8.52 -10.40 -11.49
CA GLY A 84 7.73 -11.62 -11.47
C GLY A 84 6.59 -11.62 -12.50
N LEU A 85 5.94 -10.46 -12.69
CA LEU A 85 4.90 -10.32 -13.72
C LEU A 85 5.48 -10.40 -15.14
N GLU A 86 6.66 -9.80 -15.40
CA GLU A 86 7.33 -9.92 -16.68
C GLU A 86 7.74 -11.37 -16.98
N TRP A 87 8.26 -12.09 -15.98
CA TRP A 87 8.55 -13.50 -16.13
C TRP A 87 7.31 -14.31 -16.52
N LEU A 88 6.15 -14.05 -15.91
CA LEU A 88 4.88 -14.70 -16.29
C LEU A 88 4.43 -14.29 -17.71
N ALA A 89 4.64 -13.05 -18.09
CA ALA A 89 4.33 -12.58 -19.44
C ALA A 89 5.18 -13.30 -20.48
N GLN A 90 6.44 -13.56 -20.20
CA GLN A 90 7.34 -14.36 -21.06
C GLN A 90 6.90 -15.83 -21.19
N GLN A 91 6.12 -16.35 -20.20
CA GLN A 91 5.48 -17.68 -20.31
C GLN A 91 4.16 -17.64 -21.13
N GLY A 92 3.84 -16.51 -21.78
CA GLY A 92 2.65 -16.37 -22.60
C GLY A 92 1.40 -15.86 -21.88
N VAL A 93 1.48 -15.46 -20.60
CA VAL A 93 0.34 -14.86 -19.91
C VAL A 93 0.12 -13.43 -20.44
N PRO A 94 -1.10 -13.06 -20.90
CA PRO A 94 -1.37 -11.75 -21.45
C PRO A 94 -1.08 -10.63 -20.45
N TRP A 95 -0.24 -9.66 -20.85
CA TRP A 95 0.23 -8.58 -19.97
C TRP A 95 -0.90 -7.71 -19.38
N ARG A 96 -1.90 -7.36 -20.18
CA ARG A 96 -2.96 -6.45 -19.75
C ARG A 96 -3.73 -6.91 -18.52
N PRO A 97 -4.28 -8.12 -18.45
CA PRO A 97 -4.87 -8.64 -17.23
C PRO A 97 -3.83 -8.93 -16.15
N LEU A 98 -2.62 -9.34 -16.52
CA LEU A 98 -1.56 -9.72 -15.59
C LEU A 98 -1.13 -8.55 -14.69
N ILE A 99 -0.88 -7.36 -15.26
CA ILE A 99 -0.46 -6.19 -14.47
C ILE A 99 -1.55 -5.70 -13.49
N ARG A 100 -2.83 -5.95 -13.79
CA ARG A 100 -3.95 -5.54 -12.95
C ARG A 100 -4.34 -6.59 -11.92
N PHE A 101 -3.89 -7.83 -12.13
CA PHE A 101 -4.21 -8.96 -11.24
C PHE A 101 -3.84 -8.70 -9.77
N PRO A 102 -2.65 -8.17 -9.41
CA PRO A 102 -2.31 -7.88 -8.03
C PRO A 102 -3.29 -6.92 -7.35
N ALA A 103 -3.74 -5.87 -8.06
CA ALA A 103 -4.72 -4.91 -7.54
C ALA A 103 -6.10 -5.56 -7.33
N CYS A 104 -6.56 -6.38 -8.29
CA CYS A 104 -7.83 -7.12 -8.19
C CYS A 104 -7.80 -8.12 -7.03
N LEU A 105 -6.69 -8.84 -6.87
CA LEU A 105 -6.49 -9.79 -5.76
C LEU A 105 -6.43 -9.08 -4.41
N ALA A 106 -5.76 -7.94 -4.35
CA ALA A 106 -5.71 -7.12 -3.14
C ALA A 106 -7.09 -6.64 -2.72
N ASP A 107 -7.92 -6.20 -3.66
CA ASP A 107 -9.30 -5.82 -3.37
C ASP A 107 -10.12 -7.00 -2.83
N PHE A 108 -9.97 -8.19 -3.43
CA PHE A 108 -10.62 -9.40 -2.94
C PHE A 108 -10.27 -9.68 -1.47
N VAL A 109 -8.97 -9.64 -1.13
CA VAL A 109 -8.50 -9.84 0.25
C VAL A 109 -8.99 -8.70 1.16
N THR A 110 -9.00 -7.47 0.67
CA THR A 110 -9.47 -6.29 1.42
C THR A 110 -10.96 -6.41 1.79
N VAL A 111 -11.80 -6.92 0.90
CA VAL A 111 -13.22 -7.20 1.19
C VAL A 111 -13.36 -8.18 2.37
N LEU A 112 -12.55 -9.25 2.39
CA LEU A 112 -12.53 -10.21 3.50
C LEU A 112 -12.02 -9.57 4.80
N LEU A 113 -11.04 -8.67 4.72
CA LEU A 113 -10.55 -7.89 5.86
C LEU A 113 -11.63 -6.93 6.38
N VAL A 114 -12.34 -6.20 5.50
CA VAL A 114 -13.47 -5.33 5.88
C VAL A 114 -14.51 -6.12 6.66
N PHE A 115 -14.93 -7.29 6.15
CA PHE A 115 -15.85 -8.15 6.87
C PHE A 115 -15.31 -8.57 8.24
N ALA A 116 -14.06 -9.02 8.31
CA ALA A 116 -13.44 -9.49 9.55
C ALA A 116 -13.30 -8.38 10.58
N ILE A 117 -12.91 -7.18 10.16
CA ILE A 117 -12.72 -5.99 11.00
C ILE A 117 -14.08 -5.47 11.52
N VAL A 118 -15.04 -5.25 10.61
CA VAL A 118 -16.35 -4.68 10.96
C VAL A 118 -17.14 -5.65 11.82
N ARG A 119 -17.11 -6.95 11.54
CA ARG A 119 -17.79 -7.97 12.36
C ARG A 119 -17.38 -7.97 13.83
N ARG A 120 -16.16 -7.58 14.15
CA ARG A 120 -15.68 -7.49 15.54
C ARG A 120 -16.15 -6.23 16.27
N ARG A 121 -16.56 -5.20 15.52
CA ARG A 121 -16.91 -3.87 16.04
C ARG A 121 -18.39 -3.54 15.90
N ALA A 122 -19.06 -4.10 14.89
CA ALA A 122 -20.47 -3.85 14.67
C ALA A 122 -21.35 -4.67 15.61
N LEU A 123 -22.43 -4.05 16.10
CA LEU A 123 -23.43 -4.71 16.93
C LEU A 123 -24.24 -5.78 16.20
N ARG A 124 -24.34 -5.65 14.85
CA ARG A 124 -25.13 -6.54 14.00
C ARG A 124 -24.28 -7.17 12.90
N LEU A 125 -24.38 -8.49 12.73
CA LEU A 125 -23.69 -9.23 11.69
C LEU A 125 -24.02 -8.70 10.27
N ARG A 126 -25.28 -8.31 10.05
CA ARG A 126 -25.74 -7.72 8.77
C ARG A 126 -24.95 -6.49 8.37
N THR A 127 -24.59 -5.62 9.32
CA THR A 127 -23.76 -4.44 9.04
C THR A 127 -22.40 -4.84 8.46
N ALA A 128 -21.75 -5.86 9.02
CA ALA A 128 -20.48 -6.35 8.52
C ALA A 128 -20.60 -6.93 7.09
N VAL A 129 -21.70 -7.64 6.82
CA VAL A 129 -21.97 -8.17 5.47
C VAL A 129 -22.18 -7.02 4.49
N PHE A 130 -23.03 -6.04 4.81
CA PHE A 130 -23.29 -4.92 3.90
C PHE A 130 -22.04 -4.04 3.65
N CYS A 131 -21.21 -3.81 4.67
CA CYS A 131 -19.94 -3.10 4.48
C CYS A 131 -18.99 -3.88 3.55
N ALA A 132 -18.88 -5.19 3.73
CA ALA A 132 -18.02 -6.01 2.88
C ALA A 132 -18.55 -6.11 1.42
N VAL A 133 -19.87 -6.30 1.26
CA VAL A 133 -20.53 -6.32 -0.05
C VAL A 133 -20.40 -4.96 -0.73
N GLY A 134 -20.63 -3.87 -0.01
CA GLY A 134 -20.44 -2.51 -0.51
C GLY A 134 -19.00 -2.25 -0.97
N ALA A 135 -18.00 -2.71 -0.20
CA ALA A 135 -16.60 -2.62 -0.60
C ALA A 135 -16.30 -3.48 -1.86
N ALA A 136 -16.86 -4.68 -1.97
CA ALA A 136 -16.69 -5.55 -3.13
C ALA A 136 -17.22 -4.92 -4.42
N LEU A 137 -18.38 -4.27 -4.32
CA LEU A 137 -19.10 -3.65 -5.44
C LEU A 137 -18.76 -2.16 -5.63
N CYS A 138 -17.83 -1.60 -4.84
CA CYS A 138 -17.47 -0.18 -4.89
C CYS A 138 -16.97 0.21 -6.29
N PRO A 139 -17.66 1.12 -7.01
CA PRO A 139 -17.30 1.49 -8.38
C PRO A 139 -15.89 2.08 -8.49
N VAL A 140 -15.43 2.80 -7.45
CA VAL A 140 -14.06 3.33 -7.39
C VAL A 140 -13.05 2.18 -7.49
N LEU A 141 -13.23 1.11 -6.70
CA LEU A 141 -12.33 -0.04 -6.72
C LEU A 141 -12.45 -0.87 -8.01
N VAL A 142 -13.64 -0.91 -8.63
CA VAL A 142 -13.80 -1.54 -9.95
C VAL A 142 -12.97 -0.79 -10.99
N ALA A 143 -13.06 0.54 -11.01
CA ALA A 143 -12.37 1.38 -11.98
C ALA A 143 -10.85 1.43 -11.72
N THR A 144 -10.40 1.57 -10.47
CA THR A 144 -8.97 1.73 -10.15
C THR A 144 -8.21 0.41 -10.20
N SER A 145 -8.80 -0.71 -9.81
CA SER A 145 -8.13 -2.02 -9.83
C SER A 145 -8.38 -2.78 -11.13
N GLY A 146 -9.65 -2.82 -11.61
CA GLY A 146 -10.02 -3.57 -12.80
C GLY A 146 -9.63 -2.88 -14.11
N TYR A 147 -9.81 -1.56 -14.21
CA TYR A 147 -9.49 -0.80 -15.42
C TYR A 147 -8.08 -0.21 -15.39
N HIS A 148 -7.71 0.49 -14.30
CA HIS A 148 -6.40 1.14 -14.21
C HIS A 148 -5.27 0.18 -13.84
N GLY A 149 -5.47 -0.67 -12.80
CA GLY A 149 -4.48 -1.65 -12.35
C GLY A 149 -3.39 -1.06 -11.47
N ASN A 150 -3.76 -0.09 -10.64
CA ASN A 150 -2.80 0.58 -9.75
C ASN A 150 -2.39 -0.31 -8.56
N THR A 151 -1.11 -0.25 -8.19
CA THR A 151 -0.52 -0.97 -7.04
C THR A 151 -1.00 -0.45 -5.68
N ASP A 152 -1.69 0.69 -5.62
CA ASP A 152 -2.16 1.32 -4.38
C ASP A 152 -3.09 0.41 -3.58
N SER A 153 -3.98 -0.35 -4.26
CA SER A 153 -4.84 -1.34 -3.60
C SER A 153 -4.06 -2.39 -2.83
N VAL A 154 -2.89 -2.81 -3.35
CA VAL A 154 -2.02 -3.80 -2.69
C VAL A 154 -1.45 -3.22 -1.39
N ALA A 155 -0.97 -1.98 -1.44
CA ALA A 155 -0.42 -1.31 -0.27
C ALA A 155 -1.50 -1.04 0.80
N VAL A 156 -2.69 -0.58 0.39
CA VAL A 156 -3.84 -0.37 1.29
C VAL A 156 -4.29 -1.67 1.95
N MET A 157 -4.35 -2.78 1.19
CA MET A 157 -4.63 -4.11 1.73
C MET A 157 -3.67 -4.48 2.87
N PHE A 158 -2.37 -4.27 2.67
CA PHE A 158 -1.37 -4.58 3.70
C PHE A 158 -1.46 -3.65 4.91
N ALA A 159 -1.84 -2.38 4.75
CA ALA A 159 -2.10 -1.47 5.87
C ALA A 159 -3.25 -1.98 6.76
N PHE A 160 -4.37 -2.40 6.15
CA PHE A 160 -5.48 -3.01 6.89
C PHE A 160 -5.13 -4.37 7.48
N ALA A 161 -4.36 -5.20 6.76
CA ALA A 161 -3.87 -6.48 7.27
C ALA A 161 -2.98 -6.28 8.50
N ALA A 162 -2.07 -5.30 8.48
CA ALA A 162 -1.22 -4.97 9.62
C ALA A 162 -2.04 -4.57 10.85
N ALA A 163 -3.00 -3.64 10.69
CA ALA A 163 -3.88 -3.23 11.77
C ALA A 163 -4.71 -4.41 12.32
N TYR A 164 -5.31 -5.22 11.44
CA TYR A 164 -6.10 -6.39 11.83
C TYR A 164 -5.27 -7.45 12.55
N LEU A 165 -4.08 -7.77 12.02
CA LEU A 165 -3.17 -8.75 12.64
C LEU A 165 -2.71 -8.28 14.02
N LEU A 166 -2.44 -6.99 14.17
CA LEU A 166 -1.98 -6.41 15.42
C LEU A 166 -3.06 -6.46 16.50
N VAL A 167 -4.19 -5.80 16.27
CA VAL A 167 -5.18 -5.55 17.33
C VAL A 167 -6.30 -6.60 17.40
N ASP A 168 -6.63 -7.22 16.27
CA ASP A 168 -7.72 -8.21 16.22
C ASP A 168 -7.23 -9.65 16.34
N ARG A 169 -5.96 -9.92 16.00
CA ARG A 169 -5.40 -11.28 16.03
C ARG A 169 -4.27 -11.45 17.04
N GLY A 170 -3.74 -10.35 17.60
CA GLY A 170 -2.63 -10.40 18.55
C GLY A 170 -1.35 -11.02 17.96
N ARG A 171 -1.08 -10.79 16.66
CA ARG A 171 0.09 -11.32 15.93
C ARG A 171 1.04 -10.19 15.54
N PRO A 172 1.80 -9.64 16.51
CA PRO A 172 2.59 -8.43 16.27
C PRO A 172 3.70 -8.61 15.23
N VAL A 173 4.39 -9.75 15.17
CA VAL A 173 5.43 -10.00 14.14
C VAL A 173 4.81 -9.97 12.74
N ALA A 174 3.72 -10.70 12.52
CA ALA A 174 3.03 -10.72 11.22
C ALA A 174 2.45 -9.34 10.86
N ALA A 175 2.01 -8.57 11.86
CA ALA A 175 1.57 -7.19 11.65
C ALA A 175 2.72 -6.28 11.23
N GLY A 176 3.90 -6.43 11.82
CA GLY A 176 5.12 -5.71 11.44
C GLY A 176 5.54 -6.04 10.00
N LEU A 177 5.57 -7.33 9.64
CA LEU A 177 5.81 -7.76 8.26
C LEU A 177 4.81 -7.11 7.28
N ALA A 178 3.51 -7.14 7.59
CA ALA A 178 2.50 -6.54 6.73
C ALA A 178 2.66 -5.01 6.61
N ALA A 179 3.05 -4.32 7.69
CA ALA A 179 3.33 -2.88 7.66
C ALA A 179 4.54 -2.53 6.79
N ALA A 180 5.58 -3.36 6.81
CA ALA A 180 6.74 -3.20 5.94
C ALA A 180 6.41 -3.51 4.48
N LEU A 181 5.62 -4.57 4.17
CA LEU A 181 5.10 -4.85 2.83
C LEU A 181 4.33 -3.67 2.27
N CYS A 182 3.49 -3.05 3.10
CA CYS A 182 2.66 -1.92 2.73
C CYS A 182 3.48 -0.79 2.09
N ILE A 183 4.49 -0.28 2.79
CA ILE A 183 5.34 0.82 2.31
C ILE A 183 6.37 0.39 1.26
N SER A 184 6.63 -0.91 1.15
CA SER A 184 7.57 -1.46 0.17
C SER A 184 6.93 -1.65 -1.22
N VAL A 185 5.59 -1.69 -1.31
CA VAL A 185 4.86 -1.69 -2.59
C VAL A 185 4.54 -0.27 -3.05
N LYS A 186 4.09 0.59 -2.12
CA LYS A 186 3.77 1.99 -2.41
C LYS A 186 3.98 2.82 -1.15
N LEU A 187 4.61 3.99 -1.29
CA LEU A 187 4.98 4.82 -0.13
C LEU A 187 3.77 5.49 0.55
N ILE A 188 2.68 5.66 -0.15
CA ILE A 188 1.48 6.39 0.28
C ILE A 188 0.98 6.00 1.68
N PRO A 189 0.81 4.70 2.03
CA PRO A 189 0.35 4.34 3.35
C PRO A 189 1.39 4.51 4.47
N VAL A 190 2.50 5.19 4.21
CA VAL A 190 3.49 5.54 5.26
C VAL A 190 2.82 6.30 6.41
N VAL A 191 1.74 7.04 6.14
CA VAL A 191 0.93 7.72 7.18
C VAL A 191 0.34 6.74 8.21
N ALA A 192 0.17 5.47 7.86
CA ALA A 192 -0.32 4.44 8.76
C ALA A 192 0.79 3.83 9.65
N VAL A 193 2.06 3.98 9.28
CA VAL A 193 3.17 3.32 10.00
C VAL A 193 3.33 3.84 11.44
N PRO A 194 3.43 5.14 11.71
CA PRO A 194 3.58 5.64 13.09
C PRO A 194 2.40 5.26 14.00
N LEU A 195 1.18 5.29 13.46
CA LEU A 195 0.00 4.89 14.25
C LEU A 195 0.01 3.39 14.58
N LEU A 196 0.56 2.53 13.69
CA LEU A 196 0.68 1.09 13.98
C LEU A 196 1.73 0.81 15.06
N PHE A 197 2.86 1.53 15.07
CA PHE A 197 3.83 1.49 16.16
C PHE A 197 3.21 1.95 17.49
N ALA A 198 2.48 3.06 17.47
CA ALA A 198 1.75 3.57 18.62
C ALA A 198 0.69 2.56 19.12
N ALA A 199 -0.05 1.93 18.20
CA ALA A 199 -1.01 0.89 18.51
C ALA A 199 -0.34 -0.34 19.15
N ALA A 200 0.82 -0.78 18.65
CA ALA A 200 1.58 -1.89 19.20
C ALA A 200 2.02 -1.59 20.65
N LEU A 201 2.55 -0.38 20.89
CA LEU A 201 2.94 0.05 22.23
C LEU A 201 1.74 0.09 23.18
N ARG A 202 0.61 0.65 22.74
CA ARG A 202 -0.59 0.84 23.59
C ARG A 202 -1.39 -0.43 23.81
N ALA A 203 -1.37 -1.39 22.87
CA ALA A 203 -2.13 -2.64 22.98
C ALA A 203 -1.46 -3.68 23.88
N GLY A 204 -0.12 -3.69 23.98
CA GLY A 204 0.57 -4.73 24.74
C GLY A 204 1.95 -4.32 25.25
N GLY A 205 2.24 -3.01 25.35
CA GLY A 205 3.47 -2.49 25.91
C GLY A 205 4.73 -2.81 25.07
N ARG A 206 5.88 -2.69 25.72
CA ARG A 206 7.19 -2.92 25.09
C ARG A 206 7.32 -4.30 24.42
N PRO A 207 6.85 -5.43 25.00
CA PRO A 207 7.00 -6.73 24.34
C PRO A 207 6.29 -6.84 22.99
N VAL A 208 5.10 -6.26 22.86
CA VAL A 208 4.34 -6.25 21.61
C VAL A 208 5.00 -5.31 20.60
N LEU A 209 5.44 -4.13 21.06
CA LEU A 209 6.18 -3.18 20.23
C LEU A 209 7.46 -3.83 19.67
N LEU A 210 8.28 -4.46 20.50
CA LEU A 210 9.53 -5.09 20.04
C LEU A 210 9.28 -6.19 19.00
N ARG A 211 8.26 -7.04 19.21
CA ARG A 211 7.90 -8.08 18.23
C ARG A 211 7.39 -7.47 16.90
N PHE A 212 6.61 -6.40 16.98
CA PHE A 212 6.15 -5.67 15.80
C PHE A 212 7.34 -5.06 15.06
N THR A 213 8.23 -4.36 15.78
CA THR A 213 9.43 -3.75 15.24
C THR A 213 10.34 -4.80 14.59
N ALA A 214 10.55 -5.94 15.24
CA ALA A 214 11.36 -7.02 14.68
C ALA A 214 10.82 -7.50 13.33
N GLY A 215 9.51 -7.76 13.23
CA GLY A 215 8.88 -8.14 11.96
C GLY A 215 8.99 -7.04 10.90
N PHE A 216 8.75 -5.78 11.28
CA PHE A 216 8.85 -4.63 10.38
C PHE A 216 10.29 -4.47 9.87
N THR A 217 11.27 -4.40 10.77
CA THR A 217 12.67 -4.14 10.42
C THR A 217 13.26 -5.29 9.60
N ALA A 218 12.97 -6.55 9.94
CA ALA A 218 13.46 -7.70 9.18
C ALA A 218 13.08 -7.60 7.70
N LEU A 219 11.79 -7.39 7.40
CA LEU A 219 11.35 -7.28 6.02
C LEU A 219 11.80 -5.98 5.36
N PHE A 220 11.73 -4.85 6.09
CA PHE A 220 12.18 -3.57 5.57
C PHE A 220 13.64 -3.63 5.13
N LEU A 221 14.54 -4.13 5.98
CA LEU A 221 15.95 -4.24 5.64
C LEU A 221 16.19 -5.24 4.48
N THR A 222 15.45 -6.34 4.43
CA THR A 222 15.57 -7.30 3.32
C THR A 222 15.21 -6.67 1.98
N VAL A 223 14.17 -5.82 1.94
CA VAL A 223 13.64 -5.26 0.68
C VAL A 223 14.34 -3.95 0.31
N TRP A 224 14.51 -3.04 1.28
CA TRP A 224 15.08 -1.71 1.04
C TRP A 224 16.60 -1.68 1.18
N GLY A 225 17.17 -2.53 2.04
CA GLY A 225 18.61 -2.56 2.33
C GLY A 225 19.49 -2.65 1.09
N PRO A 226 19.26 -3.60 0.18
CA PRO A 226 20.05 -3.71 -1.05
C PRO A 226 20.01 -2.43 -1.89
N VAL A 227 18.84 -1.81 -2.08
CA VAL A 227 18.71 -0.59 -2.90
C VAL A 227 19.36 0.61 -2.22
N VAL A 228 19.19 0.75 -0.88
CA VAL A 228 19.84 1.82 -0.10
C VAL A 228 21.36 1.69 -0.12
N ALA A 229 21.88 0.46 -0.10
CA ALA A 229 23.31 0.20 -0.12
C ALA A 229 23.97 0.46 -1.49
N THR A 230 23.22 0.25 -2.59
CA THR A 230 23.80 0.28 -3.94
C THR A 230 23.47 1.56 -4.73
N VAL A 231 22.21 2.04 -4.65
CA VAL A 231 21.73 3.19 -5.45
C VAL A 231 20.95 4.22 -4.61
N PRO A 232 21.50 4.70 -3.47
CA PRO A 232 20.78 5.57 -2.54
C PRO A 232 20.33 6.89 -3.18
N GLY A 233 21.15 7.46 -4.08
CA GLY A 233 20.84 8.72 -4.77
C GLY A 233 19.61 8.59 -5.67
N GLY A 234 19.56 7.54 -6.50
CA GLY A 234 18.43 7.26 -7.37
C GLY A 234 17.15 6.97 -6.60
N LEU A 235 17.24 6.16 -5.53
CA LEU A 235 16.10 5.90 -4.64
C LEU A 235 15.57 7.18 -4.00
N LYS A 236 16.46 8.02 -3.48
CA LYS A 236 16.09 9.30 -2.87
C LYS A 236 15.36 10.19 -3.87
N ALA A 237 15.97 10.47 -5.03
CA ALA A 237 15.41 11.38 -6.03
C ALA A 237 14.10 10.87 -6.63
N ASN A 238 14.03 9.56 -6.93
CA ASN A 238 12.91 9.01 -7.69
C ASN A 238 11.72 8.60 -6.82
N VAL A 239 11.95 8.23 -5.55
CA VAL A 239 10.90 7.69 -4.67
C VAL A 239 10.61 8.61 -3.48
N LEU A 240 11.65 9.05 -2.74
CA LEU A 240 11.45 9.80 -1.50
C LEU A 240 11.15 11.27 -1.74
N GLU A 241 11.79 11.89 -2.73
CA GLU A 241 11.63 13.29 -3.11
C GLU A 241 10.67 13.50 -4.30
N TYR A 242 10.02 12.43 -4.74
CA TYR A 242 9.06 12.51 -5.84
C TYR A 242 7.83 13.34 -5.43
N ALA A 243 7.79 14.58 -5.89
CA ALA A 243 6.72 15.55 -5.56
C ALA A 243 5.37 15.28 -6.25
N GLY A 244 5.24 14.16 -6.98
CA GLY A 244 4.09 13.91 -7.84
C GLY A 244 4.14 14.71 -9.14
N GLY A 245 3.35 14.31 -10.14
CA GLY A 245 3.17 15.12 -11.34
C GLY A 245 2.43 16.43 -11.04
N ASN A 246 2.48 17.38 -11.97
CA ASN A 246 1.72 18.65 -11.91
C ASN A 246 0.19 18.46 -11.93
N PHE A 247 -0.24 17.22 -11.80
CA PHE A 247 -1.59 16.79 -11.92
C PHE A 247 -2.32 16.94 -10.58
N SER A 248 -3.25 17.86 -10.50
CA SER A 248 -4.12 18.01 -9.33
C SER A 248 -5.53 18.33 -9.80
N PHE A 249 -6.38 17.30 -9.96
CA PHE A 249 -7.76 17.53 -10.35
C PHE A 249 -8.65 17.88 -9.15
N TRP A 250 -8.22 17.57 -7.92
CA TRP A 250 -8.79 18.07 -6.68
C TRP A 250 -7.71 18.18 -5.59
N GLY A 251 -8.11 18.39 -4.32
CA GLY A 251 -7.18 18.50 -3.20
C GLY A 251 -6.79 19.94 -2.88
N ILE A 252 -5.96 20.10 -1.84
CA ILE A 252 -5.70 21.41 -1.24
C ILE A 252 -5.09 22.41 -2.23
N VAL A 253 -4.23 21.96 -3.13
CA VAL A 253 -3.59 22.83 -4.14
C VAL A 253 -4.59 23.32 -5.16
N ARG A 254 -5.52 22.46 -5.59
CA ARG A 254 -6.55 22.86 -6.56
C ARG A 254 -7.50 23.89 -5.95
N PHE A 255 -7.93 23.66 -4.72
CA PHE A 255 -8.82 24.57 -4.02
C PHE A 255 -8.14 25.89 -3.65
N ALA A 256 -6.85 25.86 -3.29
CA ALA A 256 -6.06 27.08 -3.08
C ALA A 256 -6.02 27.95 -4.35
N ARG A 257 -5.83 27.34 -5.51
CA ARG A 257 -5.89 28.06 -6.79
C ARG A 257 -7.28 28.59 -7.13
N TRP A 258 -8.34 27.86 -6.81
CA TRP A 258 -9.71 28.35 -6.99
C TRP A 258 -10.08 29.50 -6.06
N ALA A 259 -9.44 29.56 -4.89
CA ALA A 259 -9.57 30.64 -3.93
C ALA A 259 -8.60 31.79 -4.19
N ASP A 260 -7.99 31.84 -5.37
CA ASP A 260 -7.02 32.86 -5.79
C ASP A 260 -5.86 33.06 -4.80
N VAL A 261 -5.46 31.99 -4.08
CA VAL A 261 -4.30 32.03 -3.19
C VAL A 261 -3.04 32.31 -4.03
N PRO A 262 -2.22 33.31 -3.66
CA PRO A 262 -1.03 33.67 -4.42
C PRO A 262 -0.09 32.49 -4.65
N GLU A 263 0.43 32.32 -5.88
CA GLU A 263 1.23 31.17 -6.31
C GLU A 263 2.43 30.84 -5.38
N PRO A 264 3.14 31.79 -4.74
CA PRO A 264 4.19 31.45 -3.77
C PRO A 264 3.71 30.56 -2.63
N TYR A 265 2.51 30.76 -2.10
CA TYR A 265 1.94 29.91 -1.06
C TYR A 265 1.49 28.54 -1.61
N VAL A 266 0.99 28.50 -2.87
CA VAL A 266 0.67 27.25 -3.55
C VAL A 266 1.93 26.41 -3.76
N GLN A 267 3.05 27.05 -4.15
CA GLN A 267 4.34 26.37 -4.30
C GLN A 267 4.89 25.89 -2.95
N LEU A 268 4.73 26.68 -1.88
CA LEU A 268 5.09 26.24 -0.53
C LEU A 268 4.28 25.00 -0.13
N LEU A 269 2.97 24.95 -0.40
CA LEU A 269 2.14 23.76 -0.13
C LEU A 269 2.60 22.54 -0.90
N ARG A 270 3.04 22.70 -2.16
CA ARG A 270 3.54 21.60 -3.01
C ARG A 270 4.95 21.17 -2.66
N GLY A 271 5.78 22.10 -2.21
CA GLY A 271 7.14 21.87 -1.74
C GLY A 271 7.15 21.34 -0.30
N ASP A 272 7.86 22.04 0.59
CA ASP A 272 8.05 21.60 1.98
C ASP A 272 6.76 21.47 2.78
N GLY A 273 5.72 22.21 2.42
CA GLY A 273 4.41 22.18 3.09
C GLY A 273 3.74 20.81 3.04
N HIS A 274 3.98 20.01 1.99
CA HIS A 274 3.38 18.67 1.92
C HIS A 274 3.90 17.75 3.03
N PHE A 275 5.16 17.87 3.47
CA PHE A 275 5.69 17.10 4.59
C PHE A 275 5.02 17.47 5.91
N LEU A 276 4.70 18.76 6.11
CA LEU A 276 3.95 19.20 7.29
C LEU A 276 2.54 18.63 7.30
N ILE A 277 1.87 18.61 6.14
CA ILE A 277 0.54 18.00 5.99
C ILE A 277 0.60 16.51 6.34
N VAL A 278 1.56 15.78 5.78
CA VAL A 278 1.76 14.35 6.05
C VAL A 278 2.06 14.12 7.53
N ALA A 279 2.94 14.91 8.15
CA ALA A 279 3.25 14.82 9.57
C ALA A 279 2.03 15.10 10.45
N ALA A 280 1.21 16.09 10.11
CA ALA A 280 -0.03 16.38 10.82
C ALA A 280 -1.03 15.21 10.73
N ILE A 281 -1.16 14.58 9.56
CA ILE A 281 -2.01 13.40 9.38
C ILE A 281 -1.50 12.22 10.22
N MET A 282 -0.18 11.99 10.23
CA MET A 282 0.45 10.98 11.10
C MET A 282 0.14 11.24 12.58
N ALA A 283 0.28 12.50 13.02
CA ALA A 283 -0.02 12.89 14.40
C ALA A 283 -1.49 12.65 14.78
N VAL A 284 -2.43 12.95 13.85
CA VAL A 284 -3.85 12.62 14.04
C VAL A 284 -4.03 11.11 14.20
N GLY A 285 -3.45 10.31 13.31
CA GLY A 285 -3.53 8.84 13.40
C GLY A 285 -2.97 8.30 14.72
N VAL A 286 -1.79 8.75 15.13
CA VAL A 286 -1.19 8.39 16.42
C VAL A 286 -2.10 8.80 17.58
N ARG A 287 -2.67 10.01 17.54
CA ARG A 287 -3.59 10.49 18.57
C ARG A 287 -4.85 9.64 18.71
N LEU A 288 -5.41 9.17 17.58
CA LEU A 288 -6.59 8.30 17.57
C LEU A 288 -6.28 6.96 18.26
N VAL A 289 -5.21 6.29 17.86
CA VAL A 289 -4.83 4.98 18.42
C VAL A 289 -4.29 5.09 19.86
N TRP A 290 -3.68 6.22 20.23
CA TRP A 290 -3.22 6.44 21.58
C TRP A 290 -4.36 6.40 22.58
N ARG A 291 -5.52 6.91 22.17
CA ARG A 291 -6.75 6.86 22.96
C ARG A 291 -7.40 5.48 22.95
N ARG A 292 -7.41 4.82 21.77
CA ARG A 292 -8.10 3.54 21.54
C ARG A 292 -7.30 2.65 20.58
N PRO A 293 -6.33 1.88 21.09
CA PRO A 293 -5.50 1.03 20.23
C PRO A 293 -6.31 -0.02 19.47
N ALA A 294 -7.43 -0.50 20.02
CA ALA A 294 -8.33 -1.46 19.36
C ALA A 294 -8.95 -0.89 18.07
N ASP A 295 -9.02 0.44 17.93
CA ASP A 295 -9.58 1.11 16.74
C ASP A 295 -8.53 1.41 15.66
N ALA A 296 -7.34 0.77 15.72
CA ALA A 296 -6.28 0.96 14.71
C ALA A 296 -6.77 0.82 13.25
N PRO A 297 -7.65 -0.14 12.86
CA PRO A 297 -8.17 -0.18 11.50
C PRO A 297 -8.99 1.06 11.10
N HIS A 298 -9.75 1.64 12.03
CA HIS A 298 -10.49 2.90 11.79
C HIS A 298 -9.52 4.08 11.64
N ALA A 299 -8.46 4.11 12.46
CA ALA A 299 -7.44 5.15 12.36
C ALA A 299 -6.68 5.06 11.03
N VAL A 300 -6.34 3.86 10.54
CA VAL A 300 -5.77 3.66 9.20
C VAL A 300 -6.72 4.19 8.12
N ALA A 301 -8.01 3.84 8.19
CA ALA A 301 -9.01 4.33 7.24
C ALA A 301 -9.12 5.86 7.26
N THR A 302 -9.13 6.45 8.45
CA THR A 302 -9.23 7.91 8.63
C THR A 302 -7.99 8.63 8.10
N THR A 303 -6.78 8.12 8.37
CA THR A 303 -5.54 8.73 7.87
C THR A 303 -5.39 8.65 6.36
N LEU A 304 -5.80 7.54 5.74
CA LEU A 304 -5.84 7.42 4.27
C LEU A 304 -6.86 8.39 3.65
N GLY A 305 -8.02 8.56 4.31
CA GLY A 305 -9.02 9.56 3.89
C GLY A 305 -8.50 10.99 4.03
N LEU A 306 -7.84 11.32 5.15
CA LEU A 306 -7.20 12.62 5.36
C LEU A 306 -6.08 12.88 4.35
N LEU A 307 -5.29 11.86 4.03
CA LEU A 307 -4.21 11.99 3.06
C LEU A 307 -4.74 12.36 1.68
N LEU A 308 -5.80 11.71 1.20
CA LEU A 308 -6.42 12.06 -0.07
C LEU A 308 -7.09 13.45 -0.01
N LEU A 309 -7.77 13.75 1.09
CA LEU A 309 -8.48 15.03 1.28
C LEU A 309 -7.52 16.22 1.24
N LEU A 310 -6.36 16.10 1.87
CA LEU A 310 -5.34 17.14 1.99
C LEU A 310 -4.19 16.99 1.00
N SER A 311 -4.34 16.09 0.02
CA SER A 311 -3.28 15.81 -0.96
C SER A 311 -2.91 17.05 -1.76
N THR A 312 -1.61 17.26 -1.94
CA THR A 312 -1.06 18.32 -2.78
C THR A 312 -0.96 17.92 -4.25
N ALA A 313 -0.99 16.62 -4.53
CA ALA A 313 -1.07 16.04 -5.86
C ALA A 313 -2.19 14.99 -5.88
N SER A 314 -3.01 14.97 -6.93
CA SER A 314 -4.12 14.04 -7.02
C SER A 314 -4.26 13.45 -8.43
N GLY A 315 -4.14 12.13 -8.50
CA GLY A 315 -4.49 11.34 -9.69
C GLY A 315 -5.78 10.56 -9.45
N VAL A 316 -6.47 10.16 -10.51
CA VAL A 316 -7.74 9.40 -10.42
C VAL A 316 -7.53 8.08 -9.67
N GLN A 317 -6.38 7.45 -9.85
CA GLN A 317 -6.02 6.21 -9.16
C GLN A 317 -5.95 6.35 -7.63
N TYR A 318 -5.69 7.56 -7.11
CA TYR A 318 -5.60 7.81 -5.66
C TYR A 318 -6.94 7.74 -4.95
N LEU A 319 -8.04 7.80 -5.70
CA LEU A 319 -9.40 7.64 -5.18
C LEU A 319 -9.62 6.28 -4.51
N ALA A 320 -8.77 5.28 -4.83
CA ALA A 320 -8.79 3.97 -4.19
C ALA A 320 -8.37 3.99 -2.70
N TRP A 321 -7.55 4.97 -2.27
CA TRP A 321 -6.95 4.95 -0.92
C TRP A 321 -7.95 4.85 0.22
N PRO A 322 -8.99 5.70 0.31
CA PRO A 322 -9.98 5.60 1.35
C PRO A 322 -11.13 4.66 1.03
N ALA A 323 -11.29 4.20 -0.22
CA ALA A 323 -12.51 3.57 -0.70
C ALA A 323 -12.96 2.38 0.17
N ALA A 324 -12.07 1.41 0.41
CA ALA A 324 -12.37 0.27 1.29
C ALA A 324 -12.42 0.68 2.77
N GLY A 325 -11.55 1.62 3.17
CA GLY A 325 -11.45 2.14 4.54
C GLY A 325 -12.74 2.82 5.01
N LEU A 326 -13.41 3.53 4.14
CA LEU A 326 -14.68 4.18 4.48
C LEU A 326 -15.78 3.17 4.82
N PHE A 327 -15.76 1.95 4.27
CA PHE A 327 -16.62 0.85 4.72
C PHE A 327 -16.20 0.26 6.07
N VAL A 328 -14.93 0.37 6.45
CA VAL A 328 -14.49 0.03 7.82
C VAL A 328 -15.02 1.06 8.82
N ILE A 329 -15.05 2.34 8.45
CA ILE A 329 -15.62 3.42 9.27
C ILE A 329 -17.14 3.23 9.41
N GLY A 330 -17.86 3.00 8.32
CA GLY A 330 -19.28 2.75 8.34
C GLY A 330 -19.90 2.58 6.96
N LEU A 331 -21.09 1.97 6.95
CA LEU A 331 -21.79 1.65 5.71
C LEU A 331 -22.12 2.92 4.90
N TRP A 332 -22.63 3.97 5.54
CA TRP A 332 -23.04 5.17 4.82
C TRP A 332 -21.84 5.94 4.24
N GLN A 333 -20.70 6.00 4.98
CA GLN A 333 -19.48 6.65 4.51
C GLN A 333 -18.94 5.95 3.26
N GLY A 334 -18.82 4.62 3.34
CA GLY A 334 -18.36 3.83 2.19
C GLY A 334 -19.31 3.93 0.99
N THR A 335 -20.63 3.89 1.23
CA THR A 335 -21.65 3.96 0.16
C THR A 335 -21.68 5.34 -0.49
N ALA A 336 -21.73 6.42 0.30
CA ALA A 336 -21.76 7.78 -0.22
C ALA A 336 -20.51 8.08 -1.07
N TYR A 337 -19.33 7.75 -0.55
CA TYR A 337 -18.08 7.87 -1.29
C TYR A 337 -18.07 6.98 -2.54
N GLY A 338 -18.42 5.71 -2.41
CA GLY A 338 -18.44 4.75 -3.51
C GLY A 338 -19.34 5.17 -4.67
N ILE A 339 -20.51 5.72 -4.40
CA ILE A 339 -21.45 6.18 -5.44
C ILE A 339 -20.94 7.47 -6.08
N VAL A 340 -20.70 8.52 -5.27
CA VAL A 340 -20.40 9.85 -5.82
C VAL A 340 -19.01 9.86 -6.48
N VAL A 341 -17.98 9.38 -5.76
CA VAL A 341 -16.63 9.35 -6.30
C VAL A 341 -16.49 8.27 -7.37
N GLY A 342 -17.28 7.19 -7.30
CA GLY A 342 -17.38 6.20 -8.35
C GLY A 342 -17.91 6.80 -9.66
N ALA A 343 -18.93 7.65 -9.61
CA ALA A 343 -19.42 8.37 -10.78
C ALA A 343 -18.35 9.31 -11.36
N VAL A 344 -17.63 10.06 -10.50
CA VAL A 344 -16.48 10.87 -10.92
C VAL A 344 -15.41 10.02 -11.60
N THR A 345 -15.03 8.90 -11.00
CA THR A 345 -14.02 7.99 -11.54
C THR A 345 -14.45 7.42 -12.90
N ALA A 346 -15.71 7.01 -13.01
CA ALA A 346 -16.27 6.48 -14.25
C ALA A 346 -16.31 7.55 -15.35
N SER A 347 -16.68 8.79 -15.05
CA SER A 347 -16.68 9.88 -16.02
C SER A 347 -15.29 10.18 -16.57
N VAL A 348 -14.27 10.15 -15.71
CA VAL A 348 -12.89 10.36 -16.15
C VAL A 348 -12.39 9.24 -17.06
N TYR A 349 -12.64 7.97 -16.67
CA TYR A 349 -12.14 6.83 -17.44
C TYR A 349 -12.97 6.51 -18.68
N SER A 350 -14.25 6.92 -18.75
CA SER A 350 -15.07 6.76 -19.95
C SER A 350 -14.91 7.92 -20.95
N GLY A 351 -14.32 9.03 -20.50
CA GLY A 351 -14.07 10.18 -21.36
C GLY A 351 -13.12 9.82 -22.50
N GLN A 352 -13.58 10.00 -23.73
CA GLN A 352 -12.73 9.83 -24.92
C GLN A 352 -11.73 10.99 -25.09
N ARG A 353 -11.63 11.88 -24.10
CA ARG A 353 -10.80 13.07 -24.16
C ARG A 353 -9.64 12.97 -23.18
N PRO A 354 -8.43 13.34 -23.62
CA PRO A 354 -7.33 13.52 -22.69
C PRO A 354 -7.67 14.69 -21.77
N VAL A 355 -7.57 14.47 -20.54
CA VAL A 355 -7.30 15.24 -19.33
C VAL A 355 -7.55 16.77 -19.32
N HIS A 356 -8.34 17.35 -20.19
CA HIS A 356 -8.84 18.71 -20.00
C HIS A 356 -10.15 18.62 -19.22
N TRP A 357 -10.06 18.84 -17.91
CA TRP A 357 -11.22 18.95 -17.05
C TRP A 357 -12.05 20.14 -17.51
N THR A 358 -13.22 19.86 -18.04
CA THR A 358 -14.24 20.88 -18.25
C THR A 358 -14.73 21.37 -16.89
N ASP A 359 -15.35 22.56 -16.84
CA ASP A 359 -15.92 23.10 -15.60
C ASP A 359 -16.89 22.12 -14.93
N THR A 360 -17.59 21.33 -15.72
CA THR A 360 -18.51 20.28 -15.23
C THR A 360 -17.75 19.15 -14.53
N GLU A 361 -16.66 18.66 -15.10
CA GLU A 361 -15.84 17.62 -14.48
C GLU A 361 -15.18 18.14 -13.20
N MET A 362 -14.80 19.42 -13.17
CA MET A 362 -14.28 20.08 -11.97
C MET A 362 -15.35 20.20 -10.88
N ALA A 363 -16.58 20.53 -11.23
CA ALA A 363 -17.70 20.56 -10.29
C ALA A 363 -17.98 19.17 -9.69
N PHE A 364 -17.98 18.12 -10.51
CA PHE A 364 -18.09 16.73 -10.03
C PHE A 364 -16.91 16.33 -9.13
N GLY A 365 -15.70 16.75 -9.47
CA GLY A 365 -14.52 16.53 -8.64
C GLY A 365 -14.66 17.21 -7.27
N ALA A 366 -15.14 18.47 -7.24
CA ALA A 366 -15.41 19.22 -6.01
C ALA A 366 -16.49 18.55 -5.16
N LEU A 367 -17.58 18.06 -5.78
CA LEU A 367 -18.61 17.29 -5.07
C LEU A 367 -18.02 16.01 -4.44
N GLY A 368 -17.21 15.26 -5.18
CA GLY A 368 -16.53 14.07 -4.67
C GLY A 368 -15.63 14.39 -3.48
N TRP A 369 -14.90 15.50 -3.56
CA TRP A 369 -14.04 15.98 -2.46
C TRP A 369 -14.87 16.40 -1.25
N ALA A 370 -15.97 17.11 -1.41
CA ALA A 370 -16.87 17.50 -0.33
C ALA A 370 -17.47 16.28 0.37
N VAL A 371 -17.89 15.25 -0.38
CA VAL A 371 -18.36 13.98 0.19
C VAL A 371 -17.25 13.30 0.99
N LEU A 372 -16.02 13.26 0.48
CA LEU A 372 -14.88 12.73 1.23
C LEU A 372 -14.65 13.53 2.53
N ALA A 373 -14.71 14.86 2.46
CA ALA A 373 -14.55 15.73 3.63
C ALA A 373 -15.60 15.42 4.72
N VAL A 374 -16.87 15.28 4.34
CA VAL A 374 -17.96 14.91 5.26
C VAL A 374 -17.72 13.52 5.87
N CYS A 375 -17.34 12.53 5.05
CA CYS A 375 -17.05 11.17 5.53
C CYS A 375 -15.89 11.16 6.54
N VAL A 376 -14.80 11.86 6.23
CA VAL A 376 -13.61 11.91 7.10
C VAL A 376 -13.90 12.71 8.37
N ALA A 377 -14.57 13.85 8.27
CA ALA A 377 -14.98 14.65 9.42
C ALA A 377 -15.86 13.82 10.37
N SER A 378 -16.84 13.08 9.82
CA SER A 378 -17.69 12.19 10.63
C SER A 378 -16.89 11.10 11.33
N ALA A 379 -15.87 10.52 10.67
CA ALA A 379 -14.98 9.52 11.26
C ALA A 379 -14.19 10.10 12.44
N VAL A 380 -13.56 11.26 12.25
CA VAL A 380 -12.80 11.96 13.29
C VAL A 380 -13.70 12.32 14.48
N LEU A 381 -14.86 12.93 14.22
CA LEU A 381 -15.81 13.31 15.26
C LEU A 381 -16.31 12.09 16.05
N THR A 382 -16.61 10.99 15.36
CA THR A 382 -17.04 9.74 16.02
C THR A 382 -15.94 9.20 16.90
N ALA A 383 -14.70 9.17 16.42
CA ALA A 383 -13.55 8.72 17.21
C ALA A 383 -13.28 9.60 18.45
N LEU A 384 -13.43 10.93 18.31
CA LEU A 384 -13.26 11.87 19.42
C LEU A 384 -14.37 11.72 20.48
N ARG A 385 -15.63 11.55 20.06
CA ARG A 385 -16.78 11.34 20.98
C ARG A 385 -16.69 9.99 21.68
N ALA A 386 -16.27 8.95 20.96
CA ALA A 386 -16.10 7.62 21.53
C ALA A 386 -15.01 7.59 22.63
N GLY A 387 -13.98 8.45 22.53
CA GLY A 387 -12.93 8.59 23.54
C GLY A 387 -13.40 9.12 24.91
N ARG A 388 -14.62 9.63 25.00
CA ARG A 388 -15.25 10.10 26.26
C ARG A 388 -15.98 9.00 27.02
N ARG A 389 -16.23 7.85 26.39
CA ARG A 389 -16.86 6.69 27.06
C ARG A 389 -15.77 5.78 27.61
N PRO A 390 -15.88 5.29 28.88
CA PRO A 390 -14.93 4.32 29.41
C PRO A 390 -14.90 3.11 28.46
N ALA A 391 -13.68 2.65 28.14
CA ALA A 391 -13.52 1.47 27.32
C ALA A 391 -14.21 0.28 28.00
N PRO A 392 -15.05 -0.50 27.30
CA PRO A 392 -15.45 -1.78 27.83
C PRO A 392 -14.18 -2.56 28.15
N ALA A 393 -14.10 -3.12 29.37
CA ALA A 393 -12.94 -3.87 29.81
C ALA A 393 -12.55 -4.85 28.71
N ALA A 394 -11.35 -4.70 28.19
CA ALA A 394 -10.84 -5.57 27.13
C ALA A 394 -10.83 -6.99 27.71
N VAL A 395 -11.74 -7.83 27.24
CA VAL A 395 -11.68 -9.27 27.45
C VAL A 395 -10.51 -9.72 26.55
N LEU A 396 -9.30 -9.55 27.09
CA LEU A 396 -8.15 -10.26 26.56
C LEU A 396 -8.50 -11.75 26.63
N PRO A 397 -8.38 -12.51 25.56
CA PRO A 397 -8.46 -13.95 25.67
C PRO A 397 -7.45 -14.36 26.75
N PRO A 398 -7.81 -15.24 27.70
CA PRO A 398 -6.91 -15.66 28.74
C PRO A 398 -5.63 -16.10 28.06
N ALA A 399 -4.49 -15.57 28.56
CA ALA A 399 -3.19 -16.04 28.15
C ALA A 399 -3.25 -17.57 28.22
N ARG A 400 -3.00 -18.24 27.11
CA ARG A 400 -2.82 -19.69 27.12
C ARG A 400 -1.69 -19.93 28.13
N THR A 401 -2.06 -20.20 29.38
CA THR A 401 -1.14 -20.76 30.35
C THR A 401 -0.57 -21.98 29.65
N ALA A 402 0.74 -21.96 29.43
CA ALA A 402 1.49 -23.16 29.09
C ALA A 402 1.04 -24.19 30.12
N ARG A 403 0.36 -25.21 29.66
CA ARG A 403 0.03 -26.37 30.48
C ARG A 403 1.38 -26.90 30.92
N ALA A 404 1.75 -26.60 32.16
CA ALA A 404 2.79 -27.35 32.86
C ALA A 404 2.23 -28.75 32.96
N ASP A 405 2.77 -29.65 32.15
CA ASP A 405 2.57 -31.09 32.34
C ASP A 405 3.22 -31.49 33.68
N THR A 406 2.48 -31.30 34.76
CA THR A 406 2.76 -31.94 36.03
C THR A 406 2.04 -33.27 36.03
N SER A 407 2.61 -34.26 35.29
CA SER A 407 2.36 -35.66 35.50
C SER A 407 3.38 -36.20 36.52
N SER A 408 3.22 -35.83 37.79
CA SER A 408 3.82 -36.58 38.89
C SER A 408 2.79 -37.55 39.44
N GLY A 409 2.70 -38.72 38.83
CA GLY A 409 2.07 -39.90 39.43
C GLY A 409 3.07 -40.60 40.31
N PRO A 410 2.74 -41.01 41.55
CA PRO A 410 3.61 -41.84 42.37
C PRO A 410 3.44 -43.31 41.96
N GLY A 411 4.42 -43.85 41.24
CA GLY A 411 4.54 -45.29 40.92
C GLY A 411 5.63 -45.94 41.75
N THR A 412 5.23 -46.60 42.81
CA THR A 412 6.05 -47.63 43.50
C THR A 412 6.18 -48.82 42.61
N GLY A 413 7.39 -49.34 42.41
CA GLY A 413 7.66 -50.57 41.68
C GLY A 413 9.14 -50.89 41.64
N SER A 414 9.60 -51.71 42.61
CA SER A 414 10.89 -52.38 42.67
C SER A 414 11.12 -53.29 41.46
N GLY A 415 12.35 -53.37 40.95
CA GLY A 415 12.76 -54.35 39.96
C GLY A 415 14.23 -54.19 39.61
N ALA A 416 15.04 -55.08 40.23
CA ALA A 416 16.46 -55.27 39.94
C ALA A 416 16.66 -55.88 38.55
N GLY A 417 17.74 -55.50 37.86
CA GLY A 417 18.19 -56.16 36.63
C GLY A 417 19.50 -55.57 36.13
N ALA A 418 20.59 -56.35 36.34
CA ALA A 418 21.93 -56.06 35.87
C ALA A 418 22.08 -56.24 34.36
N GLY A 419 23.08 -55.62 33.74
CA GLY A 419 23.58 -56.08 32.43
C GLY A 419 24.33 -55.07 31.60
N ALA A 420 25.63 -55.09 31.69
CA ALA A 420 26.71 -55.05 30.67
C ALA A 420 26.82 -53.92 29.65
N ALA A 421 27.82 -53.10 29.73
CA ALA A 421 28.95 -52.96 28.82
C ALA A 421 28.68 -52.80 27.30
N GLY A 422 29.22 -51.72 26.75
CA GLY A 422 29.42 -51.53 25.31
C GLY A 422 30.14 -50.23 25.02
N ALA A 423 31.48 -50.27 24.94
CA ALA A 423 32.34 -49.20 24.48
C ALA A 423 32.27 -49.03 22.96
N GLY A 424 32.40 -47.83 22.46
CA GLY A 424 32.55 -47.54 21.05
C GLY A 424 33.02 -46.12 20.81
N ALA A 425 34.36 -45.96 20.81
CA ALA A 425 35.06 -44.75 20.38
C ALA A 425 35.06 -44.66 18.86
N GLY A 426 34.96 -43.45 18.34
CA GLY A 426 35.13 -43.16 16.92
C GLY A 426 35.40 -41.69 16.67
N ALA A 427 36.65 -41.28 16.87
CA ALA A 427 37.18 -40.00 16.43
C ALA A 427 37.47 -40.04 14.92
N GLY A 428 37.07 -39.00 14.21
CA GLY A 428 37.41 -38.79 12.82
C GLY A 428 37.55 -37.30 12.51
N ALA A 429 38.74 -36.76 12.81
CA ALA A 429 39.14 -35.43 12.34
C ALA A 429 39.68 -35.56 10.92
N VAL A 430 39.15 -34.81 9.98
CA VAL A 430 39.74 -34.60 8.65
C VAL A 430 40.04 -33.11 8.50
N SER A 431 41.33 -32.83 8.54
CA SER A 431 42.04 -31.62 8.16
C SER A 431 42.06 -31.53 6.63
N ALA A 432 41.67 -30.41 6.04
CA ALA A 432 41.99 -30.04 4.66
C ALA A 432 42.52 -28.62 4.64
N GLY A 433 43.77 -28.51 4.19
CA GLY A 433 44.56 -27.30 4.09
C GLY A 433 44.14 -26.39 2.89
N PRO A 434 44.72 -25.19 2.82
CA PRO A 434 44.32 -24.14 1.85
C PRO A 434 45.03 -24.29 0.51
N PRO A 435 44.39 -23.92 -0.62
CA PRO A 435 45.10 -23.65 -1.85
C PRO A 435 45.53 -22.18 -1.93
N THR A 436 46.83 -22.00 -2.07
CA THR A 436 47.49 -20.80 -2.56
C THR A 436 47.26 -20.65 -4.08
N GLY A 437 46.96 -19.47 -4.54
CA GLY A 437 46.89 -19.17 -5.97
C GLY A 437 46.61 -17.69 -6.22
N THR A 438 47.64 -16.87 -6.09
CA THR A 438 47.71 -15.48 -6.55
C THR A 438 47.77 -15.43 -8.07
N ALA A 439 46.80 -14.75 -8.71
CA ALA A 439 46.95 -14.20 -10.05
C ALA A 439 46.49 -12.74 -10.03
N ALA A 440 47.42 -11.85 -10.38
CA ALA A 440 47.18 -10.40 -10.52
C ALA A 440 46.35 -10.09 -11.77
N PRO A 441 45.42 -9.10 -11.71
CA PRO A 441 44.74 -8.65 -12.93
C PRO A 441 45.58 -7.67 -13.71
N THR A 442 45.60 -7.91 -15.03
CA THR A 442 46.16 -7.07 -16.08
C THR A 442 45.41 -5.74 -16.18
N PRO A 443 46.06 -4.59 -16.40
CA PRO A 443 45.37 -3.32 -16.53
C PRO A 443 44.71 -3.18 -17.91
N ALA A 444 43.48 -2.64 -17.91
CA ALA A 444 42.70 -2.31 -19.09
C ALA A 444 43.28 -1.08 -19.83
N PRO A 445 43.08 -0.97 -21.18
CA PRO A 445 43.63 0.11 -21.97
C PRO A 445 42.86 1.44 -21.77
N HIS A 446 43.63 2.52 -21.81
CA HIS A 446 43.20 3.91 -21.73
C HIS A 446 42.21 4.30 -22.82
N ALA A 447 41.11 4.95 -22.45
CA ALA A 447 40.24 5.68 -23.36
C ALA A 447 40.88 7.00 -23.83
N PRO A 448 40.65 7.44 -25.06
CA PRO A 448 41.23 8.69 -25.56
C PRO A 448 40.52 9.92 -24.97
N ALA A 449 41.32 10.97 -24.73
CA ALA A 449 40.93 12.27 -24.22
C ALA A 449 40.01 13.03 -25.20
N ALA A 450 39.00 13.70 -24.63
CA ALA A 450 38.12 14.62 -25.34
C ALA A 450 38.87 15.93 -25.70
N PRO A 451 38.56 16.57 -26.84
CA PRO A 451 39.18 17.83 -27.21
C PRO A 451 38.62 19.04 -26.46
N ALA A 452 39.51 19.95 -26.13
CA ALA A 452 39.29 21.19 -25.41
C ALA A 452 38.38 22.19 -26.16
N GLY A 453 37.74 23.00 -25.39
CA GLY A 453 36.76 24.01 -25.66
C GLY A 453 36.95 24.96 -26.82
N GLY A 454 35.82 25.33 -27.41
CA GLY A 454 35.65 26.53 -28.23
C GLY A 454 34.71 27.52 -27.46
N PRO A 455 34.85 28.83 -27.67
CA PRO A 455 34.17 29.85 -26.89
C PRO A 455 32.67 29.98 -27.25
N ALA A 456 31.86 30.30 -26.24
CA ALA A 456 30.43 30.57 -26.36
C ALA A 456 30.16 31.85 -27.19
N PRO A 457 29.15 31.89 -28.07
CA PRO A 457 28.69 33.11 -28.69
C PRO A 457 27.77 33.91 -27.75
N ALA A 458 27.94 35.23 -27.87
CA ALA A 458 27.22 36.25 -27.11
C ALA A 458 25.71 36.27 -27.38
N ALA A 459 24.93 36.59 -26.35
CA ALA A 459 23.48 36.83 -26.41
C ALA A 459 23.15 38.12 -27.17
N PRO A 460 22.10 38.18 -27.99
CA PRO A 460 21.48 39.42 -28.39
C PRO A 460 20.36 39.84 -27.43
N ALA A 461 20.34 41.13 -27.18
CA ALA A 461 19.34 41.83 -26.37
C ALA A 461 18.04 42.05 -27.15
N GLY A 462 16.94 41.95 -26.42
CA GLY A 462 15.73 42.76 -26.64
C GLY A 462 14.69 42.22 -27.62
N GLY A 463 13.46 42.01 -27.13
CA GLY A 463 12.29 41.84 -27.97
C GLY A 463 11.10 41.27 -27.23
N THR A 464 10.18 42.14 -26.96
CA THR A 464 8.87 42.03 -26.34
C THR A 464 7.91 41.00 -26.98
N ALA A 465 6.96 40.57 -26.16
CA ALA A 465 5.60 40.07 -26.45
C ALA A 465 5.40 38.60 -26.82
N GLY A 466 4.74 37.90 -25.93
CA GLY A 466 3.54 37.11 -26.11
C GLY A 466 3.57 35.98 -27.15
N ALA A 467 3.78 34.76 -26.70
CA ALA A 467 3.14 33.57 -27.30
C ALA A 467 3.19 32.42 -26.31
N ALA A 468 2.03 31.75 -26.13
CA ALA A 468 1.90 30.52 -25.36
C ALA A 468 2.79 29.40 -25.92
N PRO A 469 3.33 28.51 -25.07
CA PRO A 469 4.08 27.36 -25.58
C PRO A 469 3.09 26.36 -26.19
N GLY A 470 3.27 26.15 -27.48
CA GLY A 470 2.58 25.15 -28.26
C GLY A 470 2.98 23.74 -27.85
N ASP A 471 2.03 22.84 -28.03
CA ASP A 471 2.13 21.39 -27.94
C ASP A 471 3.40 20.84 -28.58
N ALA A 472 4.25 20.25 -27.79
CA ALA A 472 5.28 19.35 -28.29
C ALA A 472 4.60 18.07 -28.78
N GLY A 473 4.52 17.90 -30.08
CA GLY A 473 3.91 16.78 -30.75
C GLY A 473 4.50 15.45 -30.29
N VAL A 474 3.63 14.58 -29.82
CA VAL A 474 3.89 13.18 -29.55
C VAL A 474 4.05 12.49 -30.91
N PRO A 475 5.17 11.79 -31.21
CA PRO A 475 5.32 11.04 -32.44
C PRO A 475 4.28 9.92 -32.52
N ALA A 476 3.70 9.75 -33.71
CA ALA A 476 2.71 8.74 -34.04
C ALA A 476 3.22 7.32 -33.78
N PRO A 477 2.34 6.38 -33.38
CA PRO A 477 2.73 5.00 -33.13
C PRO A 477 3.05 4.29 -34.45
N VAL A 478 4.17 3.57 -34.46
CA VAL A 478 4.49 2.56 -35.47
C VAL A 478 3.46 1.45 -35.31
N ALA A 479 2.77 1.12 -36.39
CA ALA A 479 1.83 0.02 -36.46
C ALA A 479 2.61 -1.31 -36.39
N ASP A 480 2.18 -2.19 -35.48
CA ASP A 480 2.29 -3.65 -35.50
C ASP A 480 0.98 -4.23 -34.97
#